data_f5d9861a8da45917f84e29aff4afc695
#
_entry.id   f5d9861a8da45917f84e29aff4afc695
#
_cell.length_a   1.000
_cell.length_b   1.000
_cell.length_c   1.000
_cell.angle_alpha   90.00
_cell.angle_beta   90.00
_cell.angle_gamma   90.00
#
_symmetry.space_group_name_H-M   'P 1'
#
loop_
_entity.id
_entity.type
_entity.pdbx_description
1 polymer ?
#
loop_
_entity_poly.entity_id
_entity_poly.type
_entity_poly.pdbx_seq_one_letter_code
_entity_poly.pdbx_strand_id
1 'polypeptide(L)'
;MFDSYRLLRPLLFSLDPEQAHNLTLASLDKAQQSGLLQAFISKPEPDPRTFCGLQFRNPVGLAAGLDKDGKHIDALASLGFGFLEIGTVTPLAQAGNPKPRMFRLGKANALINRMGFNNDGVEACVNRVRTSQFWQNGGIVGLNIGKNAVTPIDQAANDYVLGMNAVYEIASYITVNISSPNTQNLRDLQGEAMLRNLLGSLDLARERLCDCFGVRKPDAILTRRPE
;
A
#
# COMPACT_ATOMS: atom_id res chain seq x y z
N MET A 1 12.43 29.75 -4.16
CA MET A 1 11.17 28.98 -4.14
C MET A 1 10.55 29.14 -2.76
N PHE A 2 9.32 29.69 -2.70
CA PHE A 2 8.65 29.95 -1.41
C PHE A 2 8.26 28.60 -0.80
N ASP A 3 8.77 28.28 0.40
CA ASP A 3 8.46 27.03 1.10
C ASP A 3 7.10 27.17 1.81
N SER A 4 6.02 26.96 1.05
CA SER A 4 4.64 27.04 1.57
C SER A 4 4.37 26.04 2.72
N TYR A 5 5.14 24.96 2.78
CA TYR A 5 5.04 23.99 3.87
C TYR A 5 5.38 24.60 5.24
N ARG A 6 6.38 25.49 5.29
CA ARG A 6 6.74 26.17 6.55
C ARG A 6 5.60 26.98 7.14
N LEU A 7 4.74 27.56 6.29
CA LEU A 7 3.56 28.29 6.73
C LEU A 7 2.42 27.37 7.19
N LEU A 8 2.22 26.26 6.48
CA LEU A 8 1.14 25.30 6.76
C LEU A 8 1.48 24.34 7.91
N ARG A 9 2.76 24.09 8.15
CA ARG A 9 3.22 23.15 9.17
C ARG A 9 2.66 23.40 10.56
N PRO A 10 2.68 24.62 11.14
CA PRO A 10 2.12 24.87 12.47
C PRO A 10 0.65 24.51 12.57
N LEU A 11 -0.14 24.82 11.54
CA LEU A 11 -1.56 24.50 11.46
C LEU A 11 -1.78 22.97 11.40
N LEU A 12 -1.07 22.27 10.52
CA LEU A 12 -1.16 20.81 10.41
C LEU A 12 -0.68 20.11 11.68
N PHE A 13 0.27 20.69 12.40
CA PHE A 13 0.82 20.13 13.63
C PHE A 13 -0.03 20.42 14.86
N SER A 14 -0.98 21.36 14.81
CA SER A 14 -1.99 21.55 15.85
C SER A 14 -3.09 20.49 15.83
N LEU A 15 -3.26 19.80 14.70
CA LEU A 15 -4.22 18.71 14.55
C LEU A 15 -3.64 17.38 15.04
N ASP A 16 -4.52 16.43 15.41
CA ASP A 16 -4.13 15.04 15.61
C ASP A 16 -3.40 14.50 14.33
N PRO A 17 -2.33 13.70 14.47
CA PRO A 17 -1.55 13.25 13.33
C PRO A 17 -2.36 12.48 12.27
N GLU A 18 -3.32 11.65 12.69
CA GLU A 18 -4.16 10.88 11.77
C GLU A 18 -5.20 11.78 11.09
N GLN A 19 -5.73 12.79 11.80
CA GLN A 19 -6.60 13.80 11.21
C GLN A 19 -5.86 14.66 10.17
N ALA A 20 -4.64 15.09 10.48
CA ALA A 20 -3.81 15.85 9.54
C ALA A 20 -3.48 15.04 8.29
N HIS A 21 -3.19 13.74 8.43
CA HIS A 21 -2.98 12.81 7.32
C HIS A 21 -4.22 12.77 6.40
N ASN A 22 -5.39 12.50 6.96
CA ASN A 22 -6.63 12.40 6.19
C ASN A 22 -6.97 13.73 5.49
N LEU A 23 -6.82 14.85 6.20
CA LEU A 23 -7.07 16.18 5.63
C LEU A 23 -6.13 16.48 4.47
N THR A 24 -4.85 16.12 4.59
CA THR A 24 -3.85 16.34 3.54
C THR A 24 -4.19 15.54 2.29
N LEU A 25 -4.53 14.26 2.42
CA LEU A 25 -4.88 13.41 1.28
C LEU A 25 -6.19 13.87 0.62
N ALA A 26 -7.22 14.19 1.40
CA ALA A 26 -8.47 14.72 0.85
C ALA A 26 -8.28 16.08 0.13
N SER A 27 -7.34 16.92 0.63
CA SER A 27 -7.00 18.18 -0.05
C SER A 27 -6.25 17.95 -1.35
N LEU A 28 -5.39 16.93 -1.38
CA LEU A 28 -4.66 16.51 -2.58
C LEU A 28 -5.63 16.02 -3.68
N ASP A 29 -6.64 15.21 -3.30
CA ASP A 29 -7.67 14.78 -4.25
C ASP A 29 -8.41 15.96 -4.87
N LYS A 30 -8.85 16.92 -4.04
CA LYS A 30 -9.54 18.13 -4.53
C LYS A 30 -8.66 18.95 -5.46
N ALA A 31 -7.37 19.09 -5.13
CA ALA A 31 -6.43 19.81 -5.96
C ALA A 31 -6.16 19.10 -7.30
N GLN A 32 -6.13 17.76 -7.29
CA GLN A 32 -6.02 16.96 -8.51
C GLN A 32 -7.28 17.08 -9.39
N GLN A 33 -8.47 16.93 -8.80
CA GLN A 33 -9.76 17.03 -9.51
C GLN A 33 -10.00 18.40 -10.11
N SER A 34 -9.56 19.48 -9.46
CA SER A 34 -9.66 20.85 -9.97
C SER A 34 -8.60 21.22 -11.03
N GLY A 35 -7.65 20.32 -11.31
CA GLY A 35 -6.51 20.61 -12.20
C GLY A 35 -5.42 21.49 -11.58
N LEU A 36 -5.60 21.92 -10.34
CA LEU A 36 -4.65 22.82 -9.66
C LEU A 36 -3.27 22.17 -9.49
N LEU A 37 -3.23 20.86 -9.21
CA LEU A 37 -1.96 20.14 -9.06
C LEU A 37 -1.07 20.23 -10.29
N GLN A 38 -1.63 20.10 -11.49
CA GLN A 38 -0.87 20.15 -12.74
C GLN A 38 -0.23 21.53 -12.99
N ALA A 39 -0.79 22.60 -12.41
CA ALA A 39 -0.22 23.93 -12.52
C ALA A 39 1.02 24.15 -11.63
N PHE A 40 1.17 23.36 -10.56
CA PHE A 40 2.24 23.54 -9.57
C PHE A 40 3.26 22.41 -9.52
N ILE A 41 2.94 21.24 -10.07
CA ILE A 41 3.83 20.08 -10.05
C ILE A 41 4.42 19.88 -11.44
N SER A 42 5.75 20.02 -11.54
CA SER A 42 6.49 19.63 -12.73
C SER A 42 6.57 18.09 -12.76
N LYS A 43 6.23 17.50 -13.91
CA LYS A 43 6.46 16.07 -14.11
C LYS A 43 7.97 15.79 -14.06
N PRO A 44 8.41 14.75 -13.32
CA PRO A 44 9.81 14.37 -13.35
C PRO A 44 10.22 13.92 -14.75
N GLU A 45 11.48 14.14 -15.10
CA GLU A 45 12.06 13.60 -16.32
C GLU A 45 11.93 12.07 -16.33
N PRO A 46 11.58 11.47 -17.47
CA PRO A 46 11.49 10.02 -17.57
C PRO A 46 12.87 9.37 -17.32
N ASP A 47 12.93 8.41 -16.42
CA ASP A 47 14.08 7.55 -16.20
C ASP A 47 13.61 6.09 -16.15
N PRO A 48 13.22 5.50 -17.30
CA PRO A 48 12.58 4.21 -17.34
C PRO A 48 13.53 3.10 -16.87
N ARG A 49 12.99 2.20 -16.04
CA ARG A 49 13.68 1.02 -15.53
C ARG A 49 12.86 -0.23 -15.76
N THR A 50 13.50 -1.31 -16.14
CA THR A 50 12.85 -2.62 -16.21
C THR A 50 13.33 -3.48 -15.04
N PHE A 51 12.37 -3.99 -14.26
CA PHE A 51 12.65 -4.89 -13.15
C PHE A 51 11.55 -5.95 -13.05
N CYS A 52 11.90 -7.21 -12.89
CA CYS A 52 10.95 -8.35 -12.84
C CYS A 52 9.92 -8.35 -13.97
N GLY A 53 10.31 -7.97 -15.19
CA GLY A 53 9.42 -7.89 -16.35
C GLY A 53 8.48 -6.68 -16.39
N LEU A 54 8.52 -5.80 -15.39
CA LEU A 54 7.73 -4.56 -15.36
C LEU A 54 8.59 -3.38 -15.81
N GLN A 55 7.99 -2.48 -16.60
CA GLN A 55 8.62 -1.25 -17.06
C GLN A 55 8.13 -0.06 -16.23
N PHE A 56 8.97 0.41 -15.31
CA PHE A 56 8.70 1.56 -14.46
C PHE A 56 9.07 2.85 -15.19
N ARG A 57 8.23 3.89 -15.10
CA ARG A 57 8.50 5.22 -15.71
C ARG A 57 9.73 5.90 -15.11
N ASN A 58 9.95 5.69 -13.82
CA ASN A 58 11.12 6.12 -13.06
C ASN A 58 11.29 5.21 -11.83
N PRO A 59 12.45 5.19 -11.18
CA PRO A 59 12.74 4.28 -10.07
C PRO A 59 12.11 4.67 -8.73
N VAL A 60 11.40 5.81 -8.65
CA VAL A 60 10.83 6.30 -7.39
C VAL A 60 9.36 5.90 -7.30
N GLY A 61 9.04 5.02 -6.38
CA GLY A 61 7.67 4.58 -6.10
C GLY A 61 7.16 5.06 -4.75
N LEU A 62 5.84 5.09 -4.61
CA LEU A 62 5.19 5.29 -3.32
C LEU A 62 5.04 3.95 -2.61
N ALA A 63 5.58 3.86 -1.39
CA ALA A 63 5.46 2.66 -0.56
C ALA A 63 4.06 2.52 0.05
N ALA A 64 3.65 1.28 0.33
CA ALA A 64 2.43 1.00 1.06
C ALA A 64 2.40 1.69 2.44
N GLY A 65 1.20 2.02 2.90
CA GLY A 65 0.94 2.61 4.20
C GLY A 65 0.44 4.06 4.15
N LEU A 66 0.72 4.81 3.10
CA LEU A 66 0.18 6.15 2.91
C LEU A 66 -1.28 6.07 2.42
N ASP A 67 -1.53 5.41 1.32
CA ASP A 67 -2.89 5.07 0.84
C ASP A 67 -3.15 3.57 1.09
N LYS A 68 -3.82 3.26 2.20
CA LYS A 68 -4.05 1.87 2.58
C LYS A 68 -5.19 1.21 1.81
N ASP A 69 -6.10 2.02 1.30
CA ASP A 69 -7.37 1.57 0.75
C ASP A 69 -7.55 1.88 -0.75
N GLY A 70 -6.56 2.51 -1.38
CA GLY A 70 -6.66 2.95 -2.76
C GLY A 70 -7.64 4.11 -2.97
N LYS A 71 -7.81 4.96 -1.96
CA LYS A 71 -8.72 6.12 -2.02
C LYS A 71 -8.15 7.32 -2.78
N HIS A 72 -6.83 7.39 -2.92
CA HIS A 72 -6.09 8.57 -3.34
C HIS A 72 -5.14 8.30 -4.52
N ILE A 73 -5.37 7.22 -5.28
CA ILE A 73 -4.47 6.71 -6.34
C ILE A 73 -4.13 7.79 -7.35
N ASP A 74 -5.14 8.42 -7.95
CA ASP A 74 -4.93 9.38 -9.05
C ASP A 74 -4.25 10.66 -8.57
N ALA A 75 -4.59 11.13 -7.37
CA ALA A 75 -3.96 12.29 -6.77
C ALA A 75 -2.48 12.02 -6.44
N LEU A 76 -2.17 10.86 -5.86
CA LEU A 76 -0.80 10.46 -5.55
C LEU A 76 0.03 10.19 -6.81
N ALA A 77 -0.56 9.56 -7.82
CA ALA A 77 0.10 9.34 -9.12
C ALA A 77 0.47 10.67 -9.80
N SER A 78 -0.35 11.71 -9.64
CA SER A 78 -0.10 13.03 -10.21
C SER A 78 1.15 13.73 -9.64
N LEU A 79 1.65 13.26 -8.48
CA LEU A 79 2.92 13.74 -7.89
C LEU A 79 4.16 13.25 -8.64
N GLY A 80 4.00 12.34 -9.61
CA GLY A 80 5.09 11.90 -10.49
C GLY A 80 5.79 10.60 -10.10
N PHE A 81 5.23 9.83 -9.16
CA PHE A 81 5.76 8.48 -8.86
C PHE A 81 5.71 7.57 -10.09
N GLY A 82 6.75 6.76 -10.26
CA GLY A 82 6.83 5.75 -11.30
C GLY A 82 5.88 4.57 -11.11
N PHE A 83 5.51 4.31 -9.86
CA PHE A 83 4.57 3.27 -9.43
C PHE A 83 4.02 3.58 -8.04
N LEU A 84 2.89 2.96 -7.71
CA LEU A 84 2.26 3.09 -6.39
C LEU A 84 2.08 1.70 -5.76
N GLU A 85 2.39 1.55 -4.48
CA GLU A 85 2.03 0.38 -3.69
C GLU A 85 0.92 0.75 -2.71
N ILE A 86 -0.23 0.10 -2.88
CA ILE A 86 -1.44 0.32 -2.08
C ILE A 86 -1.53 -0.76 -1.00
N GLY A 87 -1.99 -0.41 0.17
CA GLY A 87 -2.17 -1.34 1.29
C GLY A 87 -1.45 -0.88 2.56
N THR A 88 -1.32 -1.78 3.53
CA THR A 88 -1.71 -3.20 3.54
C THR A 88 -3.20 -3.35 3.67
N VAL A 89 -3.79 -4.15 2.79
CA VAL A 89 -5.20 -4.58 2.88
C VAL A 89 -5.30 -6.00 3.41
N THR A 90 -6.41 -6.30 4.07
CA THR A 90 -6.73 -7.63 4.59
C THR A 90 -8.01 -8.16 3.92
N PRO A 91 -8.27 -9.48 3.92
CA PRO A 91 -9.49 -10.03 3.32
C PRO A 91 -10.77 -9.30 3.79
N LEU A 92 -10.91 -9.13 5.09
CA LEU A 92 -12.03 -8.40 5.69
C LEU A 92 -11.59 -7.01 6.14
N ALA A 93 -12.51 -6.05 6.09
CA ALA A 93 -12.29 -4.73 6.67
C ALA A 93 -11.98 -4.83 8.17
N GLN A 94 -11.07 -4.00 8.65
CA GLN A 94 -10.76 -3.90 10.08
C GLN A 94 -10.37 -2.49 10.50
N ALA A 95 -10.76 -2.11 11.71
CA ALA A 95 -10.52 -0.77 12.25
C ALA A 95 -9.03 -0.50 12.57
N GLY A 96 -8.23 -1.57 12.74
CA GLY A 96 -6.88 -1.48 13.28
C GLY A 96 -6.86 -1.25 14.79
N ASN A 97 -5.71 -0.84 15.32
CA ASN A 97 -5.54 -0.63 16.75
C ASN A 97 -6.31 0.59 17.26
N PRO A 98 -6.69 0.63 18.55
CA PRO A 98 -7.38 1.77 19.17
C PRO A 98 -6.58 3.07 19.03
N LYS A 99 -7.29 4.18 18.83
CA LYS A 99 -6.73 5.53 18.82
C LYS A 99 -6.45 6.03 20.26
N PRO A 100 -5.45 6.91 20.49
CA PRO A 100 -4.49 7.42 19.52
C PRO A 100 -3.47 6.36 19.11
N ARG A 101 -3.08 6.35 17.85
CA ARG A 101 -2.18 5.32 17.28
C ARG A 101 -1.10 5.87 16.34
N MET A 102 -0.99 7.19 16.26
CA MET A 102 0.06 7.89 15.53
C MET A 102 0.57 9.05 16.38
N PHE A 103 1.88 9.15 16.57
CA PHE A 103 2.51 10.08 17.49
C PHE A 103 3.67 10.79 16.83
N ARG A 104 3.68 12.13 16.87
CA ARG A 104 4.80 12.95 16.39
C ARG A 104 5.82 13.16 17.50
N LEU A 105 7.07 12.93 17.18
CA LEU A 105 8.22 13.24 18.02
C LEU A 105 8.92 14.49 17.49
N GLY A 106 8.35 15.67 17.73
CA GLY A 106 8.78 16.92 17.11
C GLY A 106 10.26 17.26 17.32
N LYS A 107 10.82 16.98 18.51
CA LYS A 107 12.25 17.18 18.80
C LYS A 107 13.18 16.25 18.00
N ALA A 108 12.71 15.06 17.67
CA ALA A 108 13.47 14.05 16.92
C ALA A 108 13.15 14.04 15.41
N ASN A 109 12.25 14.92 14.94
CA ASN A 109 11.70 14.91 13.59
C ASN A 109 11.25 13.51 13.15
N ALA A 110 10.61 12.77 14.06
CA ALA A 110 10.21 11.38 13.87
C ALA A 110 8.70 11.18 14.09
N LEU A 111 8.21 10.05 13.62
CA LEU A 111 6.84 9.59 13.79
C LEU A 111 6.85 8.16 14.32
N ILE A 112 6.06 7.90 15.35
CA ILE A 112 5.77 6.53 15.81
C ILE A 112 4.32 6.22 15.48
N ASN A 113 4.05 5.00 15.00
CA ASN A 113 2.69 4.52 14.80
C ASN A 113 2.49 3.08 15.28
N ARG A 114 1.23 2.78 15.58
CA ARG A 114 0.74 1.43 15.89
C ARG A 114 -0.59 1.18 15.18
N MET A 115 -0.62 1.36 13.86
CA MET A 115 -1.86 1.40 13.05
C MET A 115 -2.63 0.07 13.07
N GLY A 116 -1.96 -1.09 12.90
CA GLY A 116 -2.58 -2.42 12.96
C GLY A 116 -3.43 -2.75 11.73
N PHE A 117 -2.96 -2.38 10.53
CA PHE A 117 -3.62 -2.66 9.25
C PHE A 117 -5.08 -2.21 9.19
N ASN A 118 -5.36 -0.97 9.63
CA ASN A 118 -6.69 -0.39 9.43
C ASN A 118 -6.96 -0.24 7.93
N ASN A 119 -8.04 -0.86 7.45
CA ASN A 119 -8.44 -0.84 6.04
C ASN A 119 -9.90 -1.24 5.85
N ASP A 120 -10.45 -0.95 4.66
CA ASP A 120 -11.85 -1.21 4.28
C ASP A 120 -12.05 -2.63 3.68
N GLY A 121 -11.03 -3.49 3.70
CA GLY A 121 -11.06 -4.81 3.08
C GLY A 121 -10.59 -4.82 1.63
N VAL A 122 -10.15 -5.99 1.18
CA VAL A 122 -9.54 -6.16 -0.14
C VAL A 122 -10.49 -5.83 -1.29
N GLU A 123 -11.77 -6.20 -1.17
CA GLU A 123 -12.77 -5.97 -2.24
C GLU A 123 -12.98 -4.46 -2.50
N ALA A 124 -13.09 -3.66 -1.42
CA ALA A 124 -13.22 -2.22 -1.55
C ALA A 124 -12.00 -1.59 -2.23
N CYS A 125 -10.80 -2.07 -1.90
CA CYS A 125 -9.56 -1.63 -2.52
C CYS A 125 -9.52 -1.99 -4.01
N VAL A 126 -9.83 -3.24 -4.37
CA VAL A 126 -9.88 -3.72 -5.75
C VAL A 126 -10.81 -2.85 -6.61
N ASN A 127 -11.99 -2.55 -6.12
CA ASN A 127 -12.94 -1.70 -6.84
C ASN A 127 -12.40 -0.29 -7.08
N ARG A 128 -11.71 0.30 -6.09
CA ARG A 128 -11.08 1.64 -6.24
C ARG A 128 -9.92 1.63 -7.22
N VAL A 129 -9.08 0.59 -7.21
CA VAL A 129 -7.99 0.44 -8.18
C VAL A 129 -8.56 0.35 -9.59
N ARG A 130 -9.57 -0.49 -9.84
CA ARG A 130 -10.21 -0.64 -11.16
C ARG A 130 -10.80 0.66 -11.70
N THR A 131 -11.30 1.54 -10.83
CA THR A 131 -11.89 2.82 -11.21
C THR A 131 -10.89 3.96 -11.32
N SER A 132 -9.63 3.77 -10.88
CA SER A 132 -8.61 4.82 -10.95
C SER A 132 -8.11 5.03 -12.39
N GLN A 133 -7.95 6.30 -12.77
CA GLN A 133 -7.41 6.67 -14.07
C GLN A 133 -5.96 6.21 -14.25
N PHE A 134 -5.18 6.25 -13.17
CA PHE A 134 -3.79 5.80 -13.18
C PHE A 134 -3.66 4.34 -13.62
N TRP A 135 -4.47 3.44 -13.02
CA TRP A 135 -4.47 2.03 -13.38
C TRP A 135 -5.01 1.79 -14.80
N GLN A 136 -6.13 2.43 -15.16
CA GLN A 136 -6.75 2.32 -16.49
C GLN A 136 -5.81 2.76 -17.62
N ASN A 137 -4.92 3.72 -17.34
CA ASN A 137 -3.90 4.18 -18.28
C ASN A 137 -2.58 3.38 -18.21
N GLY A 138 -2.61 2.17 -17.67
CA GLY A 138 -1.44 1.28 -17.59
C GLY A 138 -0.42 1.65 -16.51
N GLY A 139 -0.80 2.42 -15.50
CA GLY A 139 0.04 2.71 -14.35
C GLY A 139 0.33 1.45 -13.53
N ILE A 140 1.56 1.34 -13.02
CA ILE A 140 1.98 0.21 -12.19
C ILE A 140 1.43 0.38 -10.78
N VAL A 141 0.54 -0.54 -10.38
CA VAL A 141 -0.03 -0.61 -9.03
C VAL A 141 0.35 -1.93 -8.38
N GLY A 142 1.17 -1.85 -7.33
CA GLY A 142 1.43 -2.96 -6.42
C GLY A 142 0.34 -3.06 -5.36
N LEU A 143 -0.08 -4.27 -5.02
CA LEU A 143 -1.03 -4.52 -3.93
C LEU A 143 -0.32 -5.23 -2.78
N ASN A 144 -0.32 -4.57 -1.61
CA ASN A 144 0.26 -5.08 -0.39
C ASN A 144 -0.83 -5.76 0.43
N ILE A 145 -0.73 -7.07 0.62
CA ILE A 145 -1.72 -7.90 1.31
C ILE A 145 -1.21 -8.38 2.68
N GLY A 146 -2.11 -8.53 3.62
CA GLY A 146 -1.82 -8.98 4.97
C GLY A 146 -2.94 -9.79 5.58
N LYS A 147 -2.65 -10.37 6.75
CA LYS A 147 -3.58 -11.15 7.55
C LYS A 147 -4.49 -10.26 8.40
N ASN A 148 -5.77 -10.59 8.52
CA ASN A 148 -6.66 -9.98 9.50
C ASN A 148 -6.15 -10.19 10.94
N ALA A 149 -6.41 -9.23 11.82
CA ALA A 149 -6.00 -9.30 13.22
C ALA A 149 -6.66 -10.46 13.97
N VAL A 150 -7.93 -10.75 13.62
CA VAL A 150 -8.73 -11.81 14.25
C VAL A 150 -8.36 -13.23 13.79
N THR A 151 -7.71 -13.37 12.64
CA THR A 151 -7.31 -14.68 12.11
C THR A 151 -6.15 -15.27 12.95
N PRO A 152 -6.27 -16.49 13.47
CA PRO A 152 -5.18 -17.17 14.17
C PRO A 152 -3.94 -17.31 13.28
N ILE A 153 -2.76 -17.36 13.91
CA ILE A 153 -1.50 -17.35 13.14
C ILE A 153 -1.29 -18.64 12.32
N ASP A 154 -1.77 -19.76 12.80
CA ASP A 154 -1.76 -21.05 12.09
C ASP A 154 -2.67 -21.08 10.86
N GLN A 155 -3.65 -20.17 10.77
CA GLN A 155 -4.54 -19.99 9.63
C GLN A 155 -4.15 -18.81 8.73
N ALA A 156 -3.05 -18.15 9.04
CA ALA A 156 -2.62 -16.94 8.33
C ALA A 156 -2.50 -17.14 6.81
N ALA A 157 -2.01 -18.30 6.36
CA ALA A 157 -1.85 -18.61 4.93
C ALA A 157 -3.17 -18.47 4.16
N ASN A 158 -4.31 -18.79 4.78
CA ASN A 158 -5.62 -18.66 4.15
C ASN A 158 -5.95 -17.19 3.80
N ASP A 159 -5.67 -16.27 4.72
CA ASP A 159 -5.91 -14.84 4.48
C ASP A 159 -5.05 -14.30 3.33
N TYR A 160 -3.78 -14.71 3.25
CA TYR A 160 -2.91 -14.31 2.15
C TYR A 160 -3.35 -14.90 0.81
N VAL A 161 -3.83 -16.15 0.79
CA VAL A 161 -4.40 -16.79 -0.42
C VAL A 161 -5.68 -16.06 -0.84
N LEU A 162 -6.58 -15.73 0.09
CA LEU A 162 -7.78 -14.94 -0.19
C LEU A 162 -7.42 -13.56 -0.75
N GLY A 163 -6.47 -12.87 -0.11
CA GLY A 163 -5.96 -11.58 -0.59
C GLY A 163 -5.37 -11.69 -1.99
N MET A 164 -4.52 -12.69 -2.24
CA MET A 164 -3.91 -12.92 -3.56
C MET A 164 -4.98 -13.18 -4.63
N ASN A 165 -5.95 -14.04 -4.36
CA ASN A 165 -7.05 -14.34 -5.30
C ASN A 165 -7.80 -13.06 -5.70
N ALA A 166 -8.10 -12.19 -4.72
CA ALA A 166 -8.85 -10.97 -4.96
C ALA A 166 -8.08 -9.94 -5.81
N VAL A 167 -6.77 -9.82 -5.60
CA VAL A 167 -5.96 -8.77 -6.25
C VAL A 167 -5.24 -9.24 -7.51
N TYR A 168 -5.20 -10.54 -7.81
CA TYR A 168 -4.33 -11.10 -8.84
C TYR A 168 -4.54 -10.48 -10.22
N GLU A 169 -5.77 -10.28 -10.63
CA GLU A 169 -6.10 -9.72 -11.95
C GLU A 169 -5.56 -8.29 -12.12
N ILE A 170 -5.74 -7.46 -11.09
CA ILE A 170 -5.51 -6.01 -11.18
C ILE A 170 -4.10 -5.58 -10.74
N ALA A 171 -3.44 -6.35 -9.90
CA ALA A 171 -2.13 -6.00 -9.38
C ALA A 171 -1.05 -6.15 -10.46
N SER A 172 -0.15 -5.17 -10.60
CA SER A 172 1.06 -5.34 -11.39
C SER A 172 2.05 -6.27 -10.69
N TYR A 173 2.13 -6.18 -9.36
CA TYR A 173 2.85 -7.09 -8.47
C TYR A 173 2.12 -7.17 -7.13
N ILE A 174 2.39 -8.22 -6.37
CA ILE A 174 1.77 -8.45 -5.06
C ILE A 174 2.86 -8.50 -3.99
N THR A 175 2.70 -7.70 -2.93
CA THR A 175 3.57 -7.70 -1.76
C THR A 175 2.90 -8.46 -0.62
N VAL A 176 3.55 -9.50 -0.13
CA VAL A 176 3.09 -10.29 1.02
C VAL A 176 3.72 -9.75 2.30
N ASN A 177 2.93 -9.04 3.11
CA ASN A 177 3.43 -8.33 4.29
C ASN A 177 3.40 -9.20 5.54
N ILE A 178 4.55 -9.69 5.95
CA ILE A 178 4.76 -10.47 7.18
C ILE A 178 5.65 -9.73 8.20
N SER A 179 5.88 -8.43 8.01
CA SER A 179 6.87 -7.66 8.78
C SER A 179 6.28 -6.71 9.82
N SER A 180 4.96 -6.45 9.79
CA SER A 180 4.35 -5.47 10.68
C SER A 180 4.52 -5.86 12.16
N PRO A 181 5.04 -4.94 13.00
CA PRO A 181 5.10 -5.15 14.44
C PRO A 181 3.76 -4.87 15.13
N ASN A 182 2.79 -4.32 14.40
CA ASN A 182 1.54 -3.79 14.94
C ASN A 182 0.39 -4.81 14.85
N THR A 183 0.65 -6.01 14.33
CA THR A 183 -0.26 -7.15 14.29
C THR A 183 0.34 -8.25 15.13
N GLN A 184 -0.43 -8.75 16.10
CA GLN A 184 0.04 -9.74 17.06
C GLN A 184 0.57 -11.00 16.35
N ASN A 185 1.74 -11.47 16.76
CA ASN A 185 2.40 -12.67 16.28
C ASN A 185 2.67 -12.73 14.76
N LEU A 186 2.43 -11.66 14.01
CA LEU A 186 2.60 -11.68 12.55
C LEU A 186 4.03 -12.05 12.13
N ARG A 187 5.02 -11.62 12.90
CA ARG A 187 6.43 -11.91 12.62
C ARG A 187 6.82 -13.37 12.83
N ASP A 188 6.00 -14.15 13.53
CA ASP A 188 6.23 -15.58 13.70
C ASP A 188 6.15 -16.31 12.35
N LEU A 189 5.45 -15.72 11.36
CA LEU A 189 5.45 -16.19 9.97
C LEU A 189 6.84 -16.15 9.30
N GLN A 190 7.81 -15.45 9.86
CA GLN A 190 9.19 -15.44 9.38
C GLN A 190 9.97 -16.68 9.84
N GLY A 191 9.43 -17.45 10.77
CA GLY A 191 9.99 -18.74 11.16
C GLY A 191 9.92 -19.76 10.02
N GLU A 192 10.96 -20.61 9.89
CA GLU A 192 11.16 -21.49 8.73
C GLU A 192 9.92 -22.31 8.36
N ALA A 193 9.32 -23.00 9.32
CA ALA A 193 8.19 -23.89 9.08
C ALA A 193 6.93 -23.11 8.60
N MET A 194 6.62 -22.00 9.26
CA MET A 194 5.47 -21.16 8.90
C MET A 194 5.69 -20.45 7.57
N LEU A 195 6.90 -19.96 7.32
CA LEU A 195 7.25 -19.32 6.07
C LEU A 195 7.15 -20.30 4.89
N ARG A 196 7.67 -21.53 5.07
CA ARG A 196 7.58 -22.58 4.05
C ARG A 196 6.13 -22.94 3.73
N ASN A 197 5.26 -23.07 4.74
CA ASN A 197 3.84 -23.33 4.57
C ASN A 197 3.14 -22.17 3.83
N LEU A 198 3.41 -20.92 4.21
CA LEU A 198 2.86 -19.73 3.58
C LEU A 198 3.27 -19.65 2.10
N LEU A 199 4.57 -19.79 1.82
CA LEU A 199 5.10 -19.74 0.44
C LEU A 199 4.54 -20.86 -0.43
N GLY A 200 4.45 -22.09 0.09
CA GLY A 200 3.85 -23.22 -0.62
C GLY A 200 2.39 -22.98 -0.96
N SER A 201 1.61 -22.45 -0.01
CA SER A 201 0.20 -22.11 -0.22
C SER A 201 0.01 -21.01 -1.28
N LEU A 202 0.87 -19.99 -1.26
CA LEU A 202 0.85 -18.89 -2.23
C LEU A 202 1.29 -19.37 -3.62
N ASP A 203 2.26 -20.25 -3.72
CA ASP A 203 2.75 -20.79 -4.99
C ASP A 203 1.66 -21.61 -5.67
N LEU A 204 1.01 -22.52 -4.94
CA LEU A 204 -0.15 -23.28 -5.45
C LEU A 204 -1.32 -22.37 -5.89
N ALA A 205 -1.57 -21.28 -5.14
CA ALA A 205 -2.59 -20.32 -5.54
C ALA A 205 -2.19 -19.56 -6.80
N ARG A 206 -0.94 -19.15 -6.91
CA ARG A 206 -0.39 -18.46 -8.09
C ARG A 206 -0.47 -19.30 -9.34
N GLU A 207 -0.12 -20.58 -9.27
CA GLU A 207 -0.23 -21.50 -10.42
C GLU A 207 -1.67 -21.58 -10.93
N ARG A 208 -2.65 -21.80 -10.04
CA ARG A 208 -4.07 -21.82 -10.39
C ARG A 208 -4.54 -20.53 -11.04
N LEU A 209 -4.12 -19.38 -10.48
CA LEU A 209 -4.51 -18.07 -11.00
C LEU A 209 -3.82 -17.76 -12.34
N CYS A 210 -2.59 -18.22 -12.53
CA CYS A 210 -1.88 -18.12 -13.81
C CYS A 210 -2.64 -18.87 -14.91
N ASP A 211 -3.12 -20.09 -14.63
CA ASP A 211 -3.91 -20.88 -15.56
C ASP A 211 -5.25 -20.21 -15.88
N CYS A 212 -5.91 -19.63 -14.85
CA CYS A 212 -7.20 -18.96 -15.03
C CYS A 212 -7.11 -17.67 -15.84
N PHE A 213 -6.09 -16.85 -15.61
CA PHE A 213 -5.96 -15.52 -16.22
C PHE A 213 -4.98 -15.48 -17.40
N GLY A 214 -4.23 -16.54 -17.66
CA GLY A 214 -3.23 -16.60 -18.73
C GLY A 214 -2.04 -15.68 -18.54
N VAL A 215 -1.86 -15.11 -17.34
CA VAL A 215 -0.80 -14.15 -17.00
C VAL A 215 -0.07 -14.58 -15.75
N ARG A 216 1.24 -14.84 -15.86
CA ARG A 216 2.09 -15.07 -14.71
C ARG A 216 2.56 -13.72 -14.14
N LYS A 217 2.12 -13.40 -12.93
CA LYS A 217 2.60 -12.23 -12.23
C LYS A 217 4.03 -12.45 -11.73
N PRO A 218 4.83 -11.36 -11.56
CA PRO A 218 6.13 -11.45 -10.90
C PRO A 218 6.01 -12.15 -9.55
N ASP A 219 7.08 -12.81 -9.12
CA ASP A 219 7.11 -13.51 -7.84
C ASP A 219 6.72 -12.55 -6.71
N ALA A 220 5.95 -13.06 -5.74
CA ALA A 220 5.50 -12.26 -4.60
C ALA A 220 6.71 -11.69 -3.85
N ILE A 221 6.71 -10.37 -3.65
CA ILE A 221 7.74 -9.70 -2.86
C ILE A 221 7.40 -9.87 -1.38
N LEU A 222 8.26 -10.58 -0.65
CA LEU A 222 8.14 -10.68 0.81
C LEU A 222 8.79 -9.45 1.44
N THR A 223 8.02 -8.67 2.19
CA THR A 223 8.60 -7.63 3.02
C THR A 223 9.14 -8.23 4.31
N ARG A 224 10.46 -8.33 4.40
CA ARG A 224 11.19 -8.65 5.62
C ARG A 224 11.85 -7.38 6.16
N ARG A 225 11.76 -7.13 7.45
CA ARG A 225 12.52 -6.04 8.06
C ARG A 225 13.99 -6.45 8.08
N PRO A 226 14.94 -5.61 7.64
CA PRO A 226 16.35 -5.84 7.96
C PRO A 226 16.50 -5.84 9.48
N GLU A 227 17.33 -6.71 9.98
CA GLU A 227 17.72 -6.78 11.40
C GLU A 227 18.46 -5.51 11.82
#